data_8b98ff8c442ed3f226999226aaa599f1
#
_entry.id   8b98ff8c442ed3f226999226aaa599f1
#
_cell.length_a   1.000
_cell.length_b   1.000
_cell.length_c   1.000
_cell.angle_alpha   90.00
_cell.angle_beta   90.00
_cell.angle_gamma   90.00
#
_symmetry.space_group_name_H-M   'P 1'
#
loop_
_entity.id
_entity.type
_entity.pdbx_description
1 polymer ?
#
loop_
_entity_poly.entity_id
_entity_poly.type
_entity_poly.pdbx_seq_one_letter_code
_entity_poly.pdbx_strand_id
1 'polypeptide(L)'
;FYYIGVAGGATVEDLMHDGATTAYLNIFGGAFGNILNLFVAISCMGTLNGLMLGCTRGIYAVATRGEGPHPEMFRQVDKVTNMPNNASILGLLLCGFWFLFFYGSNLAAFGWFGLFSFDSSELPIVTIYALYIPIYIMFMKKATDLSFTRRYLIPALGLIGSVFMVFAAIYA
;
A
#
# COMPACT_ATOMS: atom_id res chain seq x y z
N PHE A 1 18.35 -5.98 -0.14
CA PHE A 1 18.87 -4.85 -0.92
C PHE A 1 20.18 -4.29 -0.33
N TYR A 2 20.21 -3.92 0.95
CA TYR A 2 21.43 -3.37 1.59
C TYR A 2 22.65 -4.29 1.40
N TYR A 3 22.52 -5.58 1.67
CA TYR A 3 23.61 -6.54 1.52
C TYR A 3 24.06 -6.72 0.06
N ILE A 4 23.13 -6.71 -0.88
CA ILE A 4 23.45 -6.80 -2.32
C ILE A 4 24.15 -5.51 -2.76
N GLY A 5 23.72 -4.35 -2.30
CA GLY A 5 24.36 -3.07 -2.60
C GLY A 5 25.79 -3.01 -2.09
N VAL A 6 26.04 -3.39 -0.84
CA VAL A 6 27.38 -3.43 -0.24
C VAL A 6 28.28 -4.44 -0.98
N ALA A 7 27.77 -5.61 -1.32
CA ALA A 7 28.50 -6.61 -2.11
C ALA A 7 28.80 -6.13 -3.53
N GLY A 8 27.91 -5.30 -4.11
CA GLY A 8 28.10 -4.70 -5.43
C GLY A 8 29.06 -3.50 -5.47
N GLY A 9 29.60 -3.08 -4.32
CA GLY A 9 30.46 -1.90 -4.22
C GLY A 9 29.73 -0.56 -4.38
N ALA A 10 28.39 -0.56 -4.25
CA ALA A 10 27.57 0.65 -4.27
C ALA A 10 27.79 1.49 -3.00
N THR A 11 27.83 2.81 -3.14
CA THR A 11 27.88 3.71 -2.00
C THR A 11 26.51 3.84 -1.33
N VAL A 12 26.47 4.35 -0.07
CA VAL A 12 25.20 4.59 0.63
C VAL A 12 24.32 5.58 -0.14
N GLU A 13 24.91 6.50 -0.85
CA GLU A 13 24.24 7.52 -1.65
C GLU A 13 23.60 6.91 -2.92
N ASP A 14 24.31 5.99 -3.58
CA ASP A 14 23.77 5.20 -4.70
C ASP A 14 22.59 4.32 -4.27
N LEU A 15 22.62 3.81 -3.02
CA LEU A 15 21.55 2.99 -2.47
C LEU A 15 20.25 3.77 -2.20
N MET A 16 20.33 5.08 -2.01
CA MET A 16 19.15 5.91 -1.75
C MET A 16 18.31 6.19 -3.01
N HIS A 17 18.93 6.29 -4.19
CA HIS A 17 18.24 6.65 -5.43
C HIS A 17 18.05 5.46 -6.38
N ASP A 18 19.11 4.73 -6.69
CA ASP A 18 19.10 3.64 -7.70
C ASP A 18 19.75 2.35 -7.17
N GLY A 19 19.76 2.15 -5.86
CA GLY A 19 20.59 1.14 -5.21
C GLY A 19 20.42 -0.28 -5.71
N ALA A 20 19.20 -0.71 -6.03
CA ALA A 20 18.97 -2.05 -6.56
C ALA A 20 19.54 -2.22 -7.97
N THR A 21 19.31 -1.25 -8.83
CA THR A 21 19.81 -1.25 -10.23
C THR A 21 21.33 -1.18 -10.25
N THR A 22 21.93 -0.28 -9.47
CA THR A 22 23.39 -0.13 -9.38
C THR A 22 24.07 -1.39 -8.82
N ALA A 23 23.50 -1.99 -7.77
CA ALA A 23 24.00 -3.23 -7.20
C ALA A 23 23.96 -4.39 -8.22
N TYR A 24 22.86 -4.51 -8.96
CA TYR A 24 22.74 -5.54 -10.00
C TYR A 24 23.69 -5.30 -11.18
N LEU A 25 23.87 -4.04 -11.60
CA LEU A 25 24.83 -3.68 -12.65
C LEU A 25 26.26 -4.03 -12.23
N ASN A 26 26.63 -3.78 -10.99
CA ASN A 26 27.96 -4.06 -10.47
C ASN A 26 28.23 -5.57 -10.33
N ILE A 27 27.21 -6.37 -9.97
CA ILE A 27 27.36 -7.82 -9.79
C ILE A 27 27.25 -8.58 -11.11
N PHE A 28 26.30 -8.24 -11.95
CA PHE A 28 25.91 -9.05 -13.12
C PHE A 28 26.19 -8.36 -14.46
N GLY A 29 26.59 -7.08 -14.49
CA GLY A 29 26.83 -6.31 -15.71
C GLY A 29 25.58 -5.68 -16.32
N GLY A 30 25.75 -4.83 -17.35
CA GLY A 30 24.71 -3.95 -17.88
C GLY A 30 23.46 -4.62 -18.43
N ALA A 31 23.57 -5.82 -19.02
CA ALA A 31 22.43 -6.54 -19.56
C ALA A 31 21.44 -6.98 -18.46
N PHE A 32 21.94 -7.40 -17.32
CA PHE A 32 21.12 -7.89 -16.21
C PHE A 32 20.45 -6.75 -15.39
N GLY A 33 21.01 -5.55 -15.37
CA GLY A 33 20.35 -4.39 -14.76
C GLY A 33 19.02 -4.05 -15.45
N ASN A 34 18.99 -4.10 -16.79
CA ASN A 34 17.76 -3.87 -17.56
C ASN A 34 16.72 -4.99 -17.35
N ILE A 35 17.16 -6.23 -17.20
CA ILE A 35 16.28 -7.37 -16.90
C ILE A 35 15.66 -7.20 -15.51
N LEU A 36 16.42 -6.73 -14.53
CA LEU A 36 15.87 -6.43 -13.18
C LEU A 36 14.73 -5.42 -13.26
N ASN A 37 14.93 -4.31 -13.98
CA ASN A 37 13.88 -3.29 -14.14
C ASN A 37 12.62 -3.86 -14.80
N LEU A 38 12.78 -4.76 -15.77
CA LEU A 38 11.62 -5.45 -16.37
C LEU A 38 10.89 -6.32 -15.35
N PHE A 39 11.60 -7.10 -14.53
CA PHE A 39 10.97 -7.92 -13.49
C PHE A 39 10.29 -7.07 -12.43
N VAL A 40 10.88 -5.95 -12.02
CA VAL A 40 10.25 -5.00 -11.10
C VAL A 40 8.97 -4.43 -11.70
N ALA A 41 8.99 -4.01 -12.96
CA ALA A 41 7.80 -3.51 -13.65
C ALA A 41 6.67 -4.56 -13.70
N ILE A 42 6.96 -5.81 -14.05
CA ILE A 42 6.00 -6.91 -14.06
C ILE A 42 5.43 -7.15 -12.64
N SER A 43 6.28 -7.14 -11.63
CA SER A 43 5.87 -7.29 -10.22
C SER A 43 4.95 -6.16 -9.77
N CYS A 44 5.28 -4.92 -10.10
CA CYS A 44 4.44 -3.75 -9.80
C CYS A 44 3.08 -3.82 -10.49
N MET A 45 3.02 -4.26 -11.75
CA MET A 45 1.77 -4.46 -12.47
C MET A 45 0.88 -5.53 -11.81
N GLY A 46 1.48 -6.64 -11.36
CA GLY A 46 0.77 -7.68 -10.62
C GLY A 46 0.19 -7.18 -9.30
N THR A 47 0.99 -6.44 -8.55
CA THR A 47 0.56 -5.83 -7.28
C THR A 47 -0.56 -4.81 -7.49
N LEU A 48 -0.44 -3.94 -8.48
CA LEU A 48 -1.47 -2.95 -8.84
C LEU A 48 -2.80 -3.65 -9.17
N ASN A 49 -2.78 -4.69 -10.00
CA ASN A 49 -3.98 -5.46 -10.33
C ASN A 49 -4.63 -6.06 -9.08
N GLY A 50 -3.85 -6.64 -8.16
CA GLY A 50 -4.33 -7.17 -6.90
C GLY A 50 -4.99 -6.12 -6.00
N LEU A 51 -4.38 -4.94 -5.90
CA LEU A 51 -4.91 -3.82 -5.12
C LEU A 51 -6.22 -3.25 -5.72
N MET A 52 -6.30 -3.12 -7.04
CA MET A 52 -7.53 -2.68 -7.72
C MET A 52 -8.68 -3.66 -7.49
N LEU A 53 -8.42 -4.97 -7.58
CA LEU A 53 -9.42 -5.99 -7.26
C LEU A 53 -9.83 -5.93 -5.78
N GLY A 54 -8.88 -5.73 -4.88
CA GLY A 54 -9.12 -5.55 -3.45
C GLY A 54 -10.01 -4.34 -3.16
N CYS A 55 -9.75 -3.21 -3.79
CA CYS A 55 -10.56 -1.99 -3.68
C CYS A 55 -11.99 -2.22 -4.15
N THR A 56 -12.16 -2.80 -5.34
CA THR A 56 -13.48 -3.13 -5.91
C THR A 56 -14.29 -4.04 -4.98
N ARG A 57 -13.67 -5.10 -4.48
CA ARG A 57 -14.31 -6.05 -3.56
C ARG A 57 -14.63 -5.42 -2.21
N GLY A 58 -13.78 -4.53 -1.71
CA GLY A 58 -14.01 -3.79 -0.46
C GLY A 58 -15.23 -2.89 -0.56
N ILE A 59 -15.35 -2.09 -1.61
CA ILE A 59 -16.51 -1.22 -1.86
C ILE A 59 -17.79 -2.07 -1.97
N TYR A 60 -17.75 -3.14 -2.75
CA TYR A 60 -18.88 -4.05 -2.90
C TYR A 60 -19.29 -4.70 -1.58
N ALA A 61 -18.34 -5.18 -0.78
CA ALA A 61 -18.60 -5.82 0.51
C ALA A 61 -19.26 -4.88 1.52
N VAL A 62 -18.90 -3.61 1.54
CA VAL A 62 -19.54 -2.60 2.37
C VAL A 62 -20.97 -2.34 1.88
N ALA A 63 -21.16 -2.18 0.58
CA ALA A 63 -22.48 -1.96 -0.02
C ALA A 63 -23.46 -3.13 0.17
N THR A 64 -22.98 -4.38 0.15
CA THR A 64 -23.84 -5.57 0.39
C THR A 64 -24.34 -5.65 1.83
N ARG A 65 -23.62 -5.02 2.79
CA ARG A 65 -24.08 -4.88 4.18
C ARG A 65 -25.08 -3.75 4.38
N GLY A 66 -25.37 -2.99 3.34
CA GLY A 66 -26.24 -1.80 3.42
C GLY A 66 -25.54 -0.59 4.01
N GLU A 67 -24.21 -0.61 4.11
CA GLU A 67 -23.39 0.46 4.67
C GLU A 67 -22.73 1.29 3.56
N GLY A 68 -22.28 2.50 3.90
CA GLY A 68 -21.61 3.40 2.98
C GLY A 68 -22.58 4.28 2.15
N PRO A 69 -22.04 5.17 1.31
CA PRO A 69 -22.84 6.04 0.46
C PRO A 69 -23.48 5.24 -0.68
N HIS A 70 -24.78 5.42 -0.89
CA HIS A 70 -25.55 4.80 -1.98
C HIS A 70 -25.35 3.28 -2.14
N PRO A 71 -25.59 2.47 -1.09
CA PRO A 71 -25.32 1.02 -1.12
C PRO A 71 -26.09 0.30 -2.24
N GLU A 72 -27.29 0.78 -2.58
CA GLU A 72 -28.11 0.26 -3.67
C GLU A 72 -27.38 0.25 -5.02
N MET A 73 -26.57 1.27 -5.28
CA MET A 73 -25.84 1.42 -6.53
C MET A 73 -24.59 0.53 -6.57
N PHE A 74 -23.86 0.45 -5.47
CA PHE A 74 -22.57 -0.27 -5.44
C PHE A 74 -22.71 -1.78 -5.19
N ARG A 75 -23.85 -2.26 -4.70
CA ARG A 75 -24.15 -3.69 -4.58
C ARG A 75 -24.61 -4.35 -5.89
N GLN A 76 -24.88 -3.57 -6.94
CA GLN A 76 -25.31 -4.10 -8.22
C GLN A 76 -24.17 -4.87 -8.90
N VAL A 77 -24.51 -6.07 -9.35
CA VAL A 77 -23.60 -6.94 -10.11
C VAL A 77 -24.15 -7.08 -11.53
N ASP A 78 -23.31 -6.86 -12.50
CA ASP A 78 -23.67 -7.05 -13.90
C ASP A 78 -23.93 -8.54 -14.18
N LYS A 79 -25.04 -8.83 -14.84
CA LYS A 79 -25.49 -10.20 -15.14
C LYS A 79 -24.61 -10.92 -16.17
N VAL A 80 -23.88 -10.18 -16.99
CA VAL A 80 -23.04 -10.74 -18.06
C VAL A 80 -21.65 -11.06 -17.53
N THR A 81 -21.02 -10.11 -16.83
CA THR A 81 -19.64 -10.24 -16.36
C THR A 81 -19.53 -10.79 -14.94
N ASN A 82 -20.64 -10.86 -14.19
CA ASN A 82 -20.67 -11.17 -12.76
C ASN A 82 -19.75 -10.27 -11.92
N MET A 83 -19.51 -9.03 -12.36
CA MET A 83 -18.66 -8.06 -11.68
C MET A 83 -19.48 -6.86 -11.19
N PRO A 84 -19.10 -6.28 -10.03
CA PRO A 84 -19.72 -5.05 -9.53
C PRO A 84 -19.15 -3.82 -10.26
N ASN A 85 -19.68 -3.54 -11.47
CA ASN A 85 -19.16 -2.50 -12.35
C ASN A 85 -19.09 -1.12 -11.69
N ASN A 86 -20.12 -0.72 -10.95
CA ASN A 86 -20.14 0.58 -10.27
C ASN A 86 -19.06 0.70 -9.19
N ALA A 87 -18.82 -0.37 -8.42
CA ALA A 87 -17.74 -0.41 -7.44
C ALA A 87 -16.36 -0.41 -8.13
N SER A 88 -16.23 -1.05 -9.28
CA SER A 88 -15.00 -1.05 -10.09
C SER A 88 -14.69 0.33 -10.66
N ILE A 89 -15.70 1.04 -11.17
CA ILE A 89 -15.54 2.41 -11.69
C ILE A 89 -15.11 3.35 -10.56
N LEU A 90 -15.76 3.29 -9.39
CA LEU A 90 -15.35 4.10 -8.24
C LEU A 90 -13.92 3.77 -7.80
N GLY A 91 -13.55 2.48 -7.73
CA GLY A 91 -12.19 2.07 -7.43
C GLY A 91 -11.17 2.63 -8.42
N LEU A 92 -11.48 2.60 -9.71
CA LEU A 92 -10.63 3.18 -10.76
C LEU A 92 -10.49 4.70 -10.61
N LEU A 93 -11.58 5.41 -10.34
CA LEU A 93 -11.54 6.87 -10.11
C LEU A 93 -10.70 7.24 -8.89
N LEU A 94 -10.81 6.48 -7.79
CA LEU A 94 -9.98 6.71 -6.60
C LEU A 94 -8.49 6.44 -6.89
N CYS A 95 -8.18 5.37 -7.60
CA CYS A 95 -6.81 5.08 -8.03
C CYS A 95 -6.27 6.18 -8.95
N GLY A 96 -7.07 6.64 -9.92
CA GLY A 96 -6.71 7.72 -10.81
C GLY A 96 -6.46 9.04 -10.08
N PHE A 97 -7.30 9.37 -9.10
CA PHE A 97 -7.13 10.55 -8.25
C PHE A 97 -5.79 10.50 -7.49
N TRP A 98 -5.49 9.40 -6.82
CA TRP A 98 -4.23 9.26 -6.09
C TRP A 98 -3.01 9.20 -7.00
N PHE A 99 -3.14 8.64 -8.20
CA PHE A 99 -2.09 8.66 -9.21
C PHE A 99 -1.78 10.08 -9.68
N LEU A 100 -2.81 10.88 -9.97
CA LEU A 100 -2.65 12.29 -10.35
C LEU A 100 -2.05 13.13 -9.22
N PHE A 101 -2.46 12.86 -7.98
CA PHE A 101 -1.87 13.52 -6.81
C PHE A 101 -0.38 13.17 -6.66
N PHE A 102 -0.02 11.90 -6.74
CA PHE A 102 1.37 11.45 -6.68
C PHE A 102 2.22 12.08 -7.80
N TYR A 103 1.70 12.08 -9.02
CA TYR A 103 2.37 12.71 -10.15
C TYR A 103 2.59 14.21 -9.92
N GLY A 104 1.58 14.92 -9.49
CA GLY A 104 1.66 16.36 -9.23
C GLY A 104 2.57 16.73 -8.05
N SER A 105 2.67 15.84 -7.03
CA SER A 105 3.51 16.07 -5.85
C SER A 105 4.98 15.76 -6.10
N ASN A 106 5.28 14.65 -6.79
CA ASN A 106 6.63 14.09 -6.84
C ASN A 106 7.31 14.19 -8.20
N LEU A 107 6.54 14.14 -9.29
CA LEU A 107 7.09 14.06 -10.66
C LEU A 107 6.92 15.34 -11.48
N ALA A 108 5.97 16.21 -11.13
CA ALA A 108 5.77 17.46 -11.86
C ALA A 108 6.89 18.46 -11.51
N ALA A 109 7.51 19.04 -12.54
CA ALA A 109 8.66 19.95 -12.43
C ALA A 109 8.40 21.18 -11.51
N PHE A 110 7.15 21.55 -11.27
CA PHE A 110 6.76 22.72 -10.49
C PHE A 110 6.02 22.40 -9.18
N GLY A 111 5.84 21.11 -8.84
CA GLY A 111 5.11 20.70 -7.63
C GLY A 111 3.73 21.39 -7.54
N TRP A 112 2.70 20.79 -8.12
CA TRP A 112 1.37 21.44 -8.25
C TRP A 112 0.74 21.84 -6.91
N PHE A 113 1.11 21.15 -5.84
CA PHE A 113 0.47 21.33 -4.53
C PHE A 113 1.30 22.14 -3.52
N GLY A 114 2.50 22.61 -3.88
CA GLY A 114 3.32 23.46 -3.01
C GLY A 114 3.50 22.89 -1.60
N LEU A 115 3.01 23.59 -0.57
CA LEU A 115 3.07 23.16 0.84
C LEU A 115 2.31 21.87 1.16
N PHE A 116 1.37 21.44 0.30
CA PHE A 116 0.63 20.18 0.42
C PHE A 116 1.27 19.04 -0.38
N SER A 117 2.49 19.24 -0.87
CA SER A 117 3.25 18.22 -1.57
C SER A 117 3.85 17.28 -0.52
N PHE A 118 3.32 16.07 -0.43
CA PHE A 118 3.85 14.99 0.40
C PHE A 118 3.89 13.69 -0.39
N ASP A 119 4.73 12.76 0.01
CA ASP A 119 4.79 11.45 -0.63
C ASP A 119 3.57 10.62 -0.28
N SER A 120 2.63 10.55 -1.23
CA SER A 120 1.40 9.78 -1.06
C SER A 120 1.61 8.27 -1.02
N SER A 121 2.80 7.76 -1.34
CA SER A 121 3.12 6.33 -1.27
C SER A 121 3.20 5.81 0.16
N GLU A 122 3.50 6.68 1.13
CA GLU A 122 3.56 6.34 2.55
C GLU A 122 2.18 6.37 3.24
N LEU A 123 1.25 7.14 2.71
CA LEU A 123 -0.10 7.31 3.26
C LEU A 123 -0.86 6.00 3.53
N PRO A 124 -0.87 5.00 2.62
CA PRO A 124 -1.52 3.72 2.88
C PRO A 124 -0.92 2.99 4.08
N ILE A 125 0.40 3.07 4.26
CA ILE A 125 1.10 2.42 5.36
C ILE A 125 0.68 3.06 6.68
N VAL A 126 0.77 4.38 6.80
CA VAL A 126 0.35 5.12 8.01
C VAL A 126 -1.11 4.85 8.34
N THR A 127 -1.99 4.91 7.33
CA THR A 127 -3.44 4.72 7.51
C THR A 127 -3.78 3.31 7.99
N ILE A 128 -3.16 2.27 7.41
CA ILE A 128 -3.40 0.87 7.80
C ILE A 128 -2.95 0.65 9.24
N TYR A 129 -1.75 1.08 9.61
CA TYR A 129 -1.27 0.90 10.98
C TYR A 129 -2.05 1.73 12.00
N ALA A 130 -2.50 2.93 11.66
CA ALA A 130 -3.38 3.72 12.49
C ALA A 130 -4.74 3.02 12.72
N LEU A 131 -5.31 2.37 11.70
CA LEU A 131 -6.54 1.60 11.80
C LEU A 131 -6.37 0.29 12.61
N TYR A 132 -5.19 -0.30 12.60
CA TYR A 132 -4.95 -1.49 13.42
C TYR A 132 -4.98 -1.21 14.93
N ILE A 133 -4.64 0.00 15.37
CA ILE A 133 -4.67 0.38 16.79
C ILE A 133 -6.07 0.14 17.40
N PRO A 134 -7.16 0.76 16.91
CA PRO A 134 -8.49 0.51 17.46
C PRO A 134 -8.96 -0.94 17.26
N ILE A 135 -8.56 -1.60 16.18
CA ILE A 135 -8.91 -3.01 15.94
C ILE A 135 -8.32 -3.91 17.03
N TYR A 136 -7.03 -3.78 17.35
CA TYR A 136 -6.41 -4.56 18.42
C TYR A 136 -7.05 -4.28 19.79
N ILE A 137 -7.37 -3.03 20.09
CA ILE A 137 -8.05 -2.66 21.36
C ILE A 137 -9.45 -3.30 21.42
N MET A 138 -10.21 -3.23 20.33
CA MET A 138 -11.54 -3.85 20.27
C MET A 138 -11.47 -5.37 20.34
N PHE A 139 -10.48 -5.99 19.71
CA PHE A 139 -10.25 -7.42 19.76
C PHE A 139 -9.99 -7.89 21.20
N MET A 140 -9.09 -7.22 21.93
CA MET A 140 -8.84 -7.53 23.35
C MET A 140 -10.09 -7.43 24.22
N LYS A 141 -11.00 -6.51 23.92
CA LYS A 141 -12.26 -6.34 24.65
C LYS A 141 -13.30 -7.40 24.31
N LYS A 142 -13.45 -7.75 23.02
CA LYS A 142 -14.54 -8.63 22.54
C LYS A 142 -14.20 -10.12 22.58
N ALA A 143 -12.95 -10.51 22.41
CA ALA A 143 -12.52 -11.91 22.31
C ALA A 143 -12.42 -12.56 23.70
N THR A 144 -13.55 -12.80 24.35
CA THR A 144 -13.63 -13.38 25.71
C THR A 144 -13.32 -14.88 25.75
N ASP A 145 -13.50 -15.57 24.62
CA ASP A 145 -13.40 -17.03 24.50
C ASP A 145 -11.98 -17.56 24.31
N LEU A 146 -11.00 -16.65 24.20
CA LEU A 146 -9.60 -17.00 23.93
C LEU A 146 -8.75 -17.05 25.20
N SER A 147 -7.70 -17.90 25.18
CA SER A 147 -6.71 -17.94 26.25
C SER A 147 -6.02 -16.58 26.43
N PHE A 148 -5.54 -16.29 27.64
CA PHE A 148 -4.89 -15.02 27.99
C PHE A 148 -3.80 -14.58 26.98
N THR A 149 -2.95 -15.50 26.57
CA THR A 149 -1.86 -15.24 25.60
C THR A 149 -2.41 -14.77 24.26
N ARG A 150 -3.41 -15.47 23.72
CA ARG A 150 -3.99 -15.14 22.41
C ARG A 150 -4.85 -13.89 22.44
N ARG A 151 -5.46 -13.59 23.58
CA ARG A 151 -6.35 -12.44 23.76
C ARG A 151 -5.58 -11.16 24.02
N TYR A 152 -4.54 -11.18 24.83
CA TYR A 152 -3.84 -9.98 25.28
C TYR A 152 -2.41 -9.86 24.74
N LEU A 153 -1.59 -10.91 24.84
CA LEU A 153 -0.18 -10.83 24.52
C LEU A 153 0.06 -10.61 23.02
N ILE A 154 -0.58 -11.40 22.18
CA ILE A 154 -0.41 -11.28 20.71
C ILE A 154 -0.93 -9.94 20.19
N PRO A 155 -2.16 -9.49 20.51
CA PRO A 155 -2.63 -8.18 20.06
C PRO A 155 -1.86 -7.00 20.67
N ALA A 156 -1.33 -7.14 21.90
CA ALA A 156 -0.50 -6.09 22.50
C ALA A 156 0.82 -5.90 21.75
N LEU A 157 1.47 -6.99 21.33
CA LEU A 157 2.66 -6.90 20.46
C LEU A 157 2.33 -6.26 19.11
N GLY A 158 1.18 -6.61 18.51
CA GLY A 158 0.70 -5.98 17.28
C GLY A 158 0.40 -4.49 17.47
N LEU A 159 -0.16 -4.11 18.62
CA LEU A 159 -0.43 -2.71 18.99
C LEU A 159 0.87 -1.90 19.09
N ILE A 160 1.87 -2.43 19.80
CA ILE A 160 3.18 -1.79 19.94
C ILE A 160 3.83 -1.60 18.56
N GLY A 161 3.82 -2.63 17.71
CA GLY A 161 4.33 -2.54 16.34
C GLY A 161 3.59 -1.49 15.50
N SER A 162 2.26 -1.42 15.62
CA SER A 162 1.45 -0.44 14.89
C SER A 162 1.73 0.99 15.34
N VAL A 163 1.86 1.23 16.65
CA VAL A 163 2.21 2.54 17.20
C VAL A 163 3.62 2.95 16.76
N PHE A 164 4.57 2.01 16.80
CA PHE A 164 5.93 2.26 16.32
C PHE A 164 5.96 2.65 14.84
N MET A 165 5.21 1.95 13.98
CA MET A 165 5.15 2.26 12.54
C MET A 165 4.51 3.62 12.26
N VAL A 166 3.44 3.98 12.97
CA VAL A 166 2.83 5.32 12.84
C VAL A 166 3.81 6.40 13.29
N PHE A 167 4.52 6.17 14.38
CA PHE A 167 5.52 7.11 14.88
C PHE A 167 6.69 7.26 13.89
N ALA A 168 7.23 6.16 13.40
CA ALA A 168 8.31 6.17 12.41
C ALA A 168 7.91 6.93 11.14
N ALA A 169 6.69 6.72 10.64
CA ALA A 169 6.20 7.39 9.44
C ALA A 169 5.90 8.90 9.62
N ILE A 170 5.69 9.38 10.84
CA ILE A 170 5.53 10.82 11.11
C ILE A 170 6.90 11.52 11.19
N TYR A 171 7.95 10.77 11.52
CA TYR A 171 9.31 11.32 11.68
C TYR A 171 10.22 11.05 10.48
N ALA A 172 9.79 10.27 9.49
CA ALA A 172 10.50 10.05 8.23
C ALA A 172 10.26 11.21 7.26
#